data_e520fa0141b26929a932c8aa2e80efcf
#
_entry.id   e520fa0141b26929a932c8aa2e80efcf
#
_cell.length_a   1.000
_cell.length_b   1.000
_cell.length_c   1.000
_cell.angle_alpha   90.00
_cell.angle_beta   90.00
_cell.angle_gamma   90.00
#
_symmetry.space_group_name_H-M   'P 1'
#
loop_
_entity.id
_entity.type
_entity.pdbx_description
1 polymer ?
#
loop_
_entity_poly.entity_id
_entity_poly.type
_entity_poly.pdbx_seq_one_letter_code
_entity_poly.pdbx_strand_id
1 'polypeptide(L)'
;MKIEVLDTTLRDGAQAEGVTLSIDDKAECIRLFDDLKIDYIEAGTPFANPKDKKLLCDDDVKTINSHLVAFGSTRHKNNLTDEDSALNLLYLSKTQFVSVVGKSSVTQAEKVLQVSAQNNLKMIYDSIRFLCDRNKTVFFDAEHFFDGYKENPDYALDTLRTAKNAGAKLLVLCDTNGATLPEEISAIVKTVVKTFKRAKIGIHCHDDLGLAVANTIAAVDAGATHIQGTFLGFGERCGNCNLVTAILDLQLKKGYDILPEDSIRKFTDTARRIAEITNVRLPKNTPYVGKAAFMHKGGMHGDGVIKYSPAFEHIDPSVVGNERSFPISEVAGRAIFLKKAQDVLPGVPLDKEQSDVLLKKLKEMEMQGYQFEGADASFNLFVKKAINLLPEFFRAEEYTVSICAKGDKNVSNATVSVTVGGEKRQESAEGTDGPVDALDIALRKVLSKFYPEIDNVTLTDYKVRVLNSEEATKATVRVLITSSDGFRNWTTVGVSTNVIDASWHALLDGTEYYLSDKRK
;
A
#
# COMPACT_ATOMS: atom_id res chain seq x y z
N MET A 1 -28.88 2.83 3.59
CA MET A 1 -28.83 1.41 4.00
C MET A 1 -27.45 1.20 4.61
N LYS A 2 -27.40 0.61 5.81
CA LYS A 2 -26.11 0.26 6.43
C LYS A 2 -25.55 -1.00 5.77
N ILE A 3 -24.25 -0.98 5.47
CA ILE A 3 -23.49 -2.12 4.98
C ILE A 3 -22.48 -2.49 6.06
N GLU A 4 -22.44 -3.74 6.48
CA GLU A 4 -21.46 -4.26 7.43
C GLU A 4 -20.22 -4.76 6.71
N VAL A 5 -19.07 -4.60 7.32
CA VAL A 5 -17.76 -4.97 6.75
C VAL A 5 -17.09 -6.03 7.61
N LEU A 6 -16.64 -7.12 6.99
CA LEU A 6 -15.70 -8.08 7.58
C LEU A 6 -14.34 -7.93 6.88
N ASP A 7 -13.34 -7.48 7.62
CA ASP A 7 -11.95 -7.49 7.16
C ASP A 7 -11.33 -8.88 7.35
N THR A 8 -10.84 -9.47 6.27
CA THR A 8 -10.20 -10.81 6.27
C THR A 8 -8.68 -10.76 6.06
N THR A 9 -8.07 -9.58 6.22
CA THR A 9 -6.63 -9.35 6.03
C THR A 9 -5.76 -10.32 6.84
N LEU A 10 -6.16 -10.60 8.09
CA LEU A 10 -5.37 -11.42 9.01
C LEU A 10 -5.56 -12.93 8.83
N ARG A 11 -6.53 -13.35 8.00
CA ARG A 11 -6.76 -14.75 7.68
C ARG A 11 -6.53 -15.01 6.19
N ASP A 12 -7.37 -14.51 5.30
CA ASP A 12 -7.30 -14.71 3.85
C ASP A 12 -6.11 -13.93 3.25
N GLY A 13 -5.95 -12.67 3.67
CA GLY A 13 -4.79 -11.87 3.30
C GLY A 13 -3.46 -12.52 3.70
N ALA A 14 -3.39 -13.18 4.85
CA ALA A 14 -2.18 -13.87 5.28
C ALA A 14 -1.80 -15.10 4.41
N GLN A 15 -2.64 -15.48 3.45
CA GLN A 15 -2.34 -16.51 2.45
C GLN A 15 -1.63 -15.94 1.20
N ALA A 16 -1.43 -14.62 1.12
CA ALA A 16 -0.65 -14.01 0.05
C ALA A 16 0.84 -14.39 0.14
N GLU A 17 1.48 -14.54 -1.02
CA GLU A 17 2.92 -14.79 -1.09
C GLU A 17 3.69 -13.66 -0.38
N GLY A 18 4.66 -14.04 0.48
CA GLY A 18 5.51 -13.10 1.21
C GLY A 18 4.88 -12.49 2.46
N VAL A 19 3.61 -12.74 2.76
CA VAL A 19 2.94 -12.25 3.98
C VAL A 19 3.09 -13.26 5.11
N THR A 20 3.80 -12.85 6.17
CA THR A 20 3.94 -13.66 7.38
C THR A 20 3.76 -12.75 8.59
N LEU A 21 2.68 -12.97 9.34
CA LEU A 21 2.35 -12.15 10.50
C LEU A 21 2.71 -12.88 11.80
N SER A 22 3.36 -12.17 12.71
CA SER A 22 3.49 -12.58 14.11
C SER A 22 2.18 -12.33 14.87
N ILE A 23 2.11 -12.76 16.13
CA ILE A 23 0.96 -12.44 16.99
C ILE A 23 0.87 -10.94 17.26
N ASP A 24 2.02 -10.28 17.45
CA ASP A 24 2.09 -8.84 17.71
C ASP A 24 1.66 -8.04 16.48
N ASP A 25 2.06 -8.45 15.27
CA ASP A 25 1.60 -7.85 14.00
C ASP A 25 0.09 -7.95 13.86
N LYS A 26 -0.49 -9.14 14.13
CA LYS A 26 -1.95 -9.33 14.10
C LYS A 26 -2.65 -8.44 15.13
N ALA A 27 -2.11 -8.36 16.35
CA ALA A 27 -2.66 -7.52 17.40
C ALA A 27 -2.61 -6.03 17.04
N GLU A 28 -1.55 -5.57 16.37
CA GLU A 28 -1.46 -4.20 15.88
C GLU A 28 -2.45 -3.92 14.75
N CYS A 29 -2.58 -4.82 13.78
CA CYS A 29 -3.60 -4.70 12.73
C CYS A 29 -5.02 -4.67 13.31
N ILE A 30 -5.33 -5.52 14.30
CA ILE A 30 -6.63 -5.51 14.98
C ILE A 30 -6.90 -4.14 15.60
N ARG A 31 -5.92 -3.52 16.28
CA ARG A 31 -6.07 -2.17 16.84
C ARG A 31 -6.36 -1.12 15.77
N LEU A 32 -5.68 -1.20 14.63
CA LEU A 32 -5.89 -0.29 13.50
C LEU A 32 -7.30 -0.43 12.91
N PHE A 33 -7.78 -1.64 12.70
CA PHE A 33 -9.13 -1.88 12.20
C PHE A 33 -10.22 -1.53 13.22
N ASP A 34 -9.98 -1.76 14.50
CA ASP A 34 -10.87 -1.34 15.58
C ASP A 34 -10.99 0.19 15.68
N ASP A 35 -9.88 0.92 15.49
CA ASP A 35 -9.87 2.38 15.43
C ASP A 35 -10.60 2.94 14.20
N LEU A 36 -10.58 2.21 13.07
CA LEU A 36 -11.41 2.50 11.91
C LEU A 36 -12.88 2.15 12.11
N LYS A 37 -13.24 1.43 13.18
CA LYS A 37 -14.59 0.93 13.47
C LYS A 37 -15.13 -0.02 12.39
N ILE A 38 -14.25 -0.87 11.83
CA ILE A 38 -14.66 -2.00 11.01
C ILE A 38 -15.55 -2.91 11.85
N ASP A 39 -16.71 -3.33 11.33
CA ASP A 39 -17.69 -4.08 12.15
C ASP A 39 -17.12 -5.43 12.62
N TYR A 40 -16.42 -6.17 11.72
CA TYR A 40 -15.87 -7.50 12.01
C TYR A 40 -14.44 -7.64 11.50
N ILE A 41 -13.60 -8.36 12.26
CA ILE A 41 -12.20 -8.66 11.91
C ILE A 41 -11.99 -10.17 12.02
N GLU A 42 -11.71 -10.82 10.89
CA GLU A 42 -11.40 -12.26 10.85
C GLU A 42 -9.93 -12.47 11.19
N ALA A 43 -9.68 -12.82 12.46
CA ALA A 43 -8.34 -12.76 13.01
C ALA A 43 -7.48 -14.01 12.75
N GLY A 44 -8.08 -15.10 12.25
CA GLY A 44 -7.35 -16.32 11.91
C GLY A 44 -8.15 -17.60 12.05
N THR A 45 -7.43 -18.73 11.88
CA THR A 45 -7.98 -20.11 11.91
C THR A 45 -7.34 -20.86 13.07
N PRO A 46 -8.00 -21.02 14.24
CA PRO A 46 -7.39 -21.60 15.44
C PRO A 46 -6.91 -23.05 15.25
N PHE A 47 -7.49 -23.80 14.31
CA PHE A 47 -7.07 -25.16 14.00
C PHE A 47 -5.83 -25.20 13.10
N ALA A 48 -5.65 -24.23 12.20
CA ALA A 48 -4.63 -24.28 11.17
C ALA A 48 -3.20 -24.02 11.70
N ASN A 49 -3.06 -23.14 12.71
CA ASN A 49 -1.74 -22.86 13.24
C ASN A 49 -1.76 -22.46 14.73
N PRO A 50 -0.65 -22.70 15.46
CA PRO A 50 -0.56 -22.40 16.90
C PRO A 50 -0.67 -20.90 17.23
N LYS A 51 -0.25 -20.00 16.33
CA LYS A 51 -0.34 -18.53 16.54
C LYS A 51 -1.79 -18.10 16.61
N ASP A 52 -2.62 -18.57 15.67
CA ASP A 52 -4.04 -18.24 15.62
C ASP A 52 -4.81 -18.87 16.79
N LYS A 53 -4.44 -20.08 17.19
CA LYS A 53 -4.99 -20.70 18.40
C LYS A 53 -4.66 -19.85 19.62
N LYS A 54 -3.42 -19.45 19.78
CA LYS A 54 -3.03 -18.60 20.91
C LYS A 54 -3.81 -17.27 20.91
N LEU A 55 -3.84 -16.57 19.76
CA LEU A 55 -4.55 -15.29 19.63
C LEU A 55 -6.03 -15.39 19.94
N LEU A 56 -6.71 -16.46 19.48
CA LEU A 56 -8.18 -16.56 19.52
C LEU A 56 -8.71 -17.36 20.72
N CYS A 57 -7.90 -18.24 21.31
CA CYS A 57 -8.32 -19.11 22.42
C CYS A 57 -7.64 -18.77 23.74
N ASP A 58 -6.37 -18.40 23.71
CA ASP A 58 -5.56 -18.27 24.92
C ASP A 58 -5.40 -16.78 25.34
N ASP A 59 -5.11 -15.89 24.40
CA ASP A 59 -4.93 -14.46 24.65
C ASP A 59 -6.27 -13.73 24.83
N ASP A 60 -6.24 -12.58 25.48
CA ASP A 60 -7.43 -11.72 25.70
C ASP A 60 -7.29 -10.44 24.87
N VAL A 61 -7.35 -10.59 23.54
CA VAL A 61 -7.33 -9.45 22.62
C VAL A 61 -8.68 -8.75 22.66
N LYS A 62 -8.70 -7.52 23.20
CA LYS A 62 -9.91 -6.71 23.33
C LYS A 62 -10.03 -5.71 22.18
N THR A 63 -11.23 -5.60 21.67
CA THR A 63 -11.68 -4.56 20.74
C THR A 63 -12.78 -3.74 21.40
N ILE A 64 -12.93 -2.49 21.00
CA ILE A 64 -13.93 -1.55 21.54
C ILE A 64 -15.10 -1.40 20.57
N ASN A 65 -14.78 -1.34 19.28
CA ASN A 65 -15.74 -1.04 18.22
C ASN A 65 -16.04 -2.25 17.35
N SER A 66 -15.05 -3.13 17.16
CA SER A 66 -15.09 -4.26 16.22
C SER A 66 -15.41 -5.57 16.94
N HIS A 67 -15.90 -6.54 16.20
CA HIS A 67 -16.05 -7.92 16.67
C HIS A 67 -15.00 -8.82 16.03
N LEU A 68 -14.26 -9.57 16.85
CA LEU A 68 -13.36 -10.60 16.32
C LEU A 68 -14.15 -11.82 15.85
N VAL A 69 -13.71 -12.38 14.72
CA VAL A 69 -14.29 -13.56 14.10
C VAL A 69 -13.20 -14.65 13.99
N ALA A 70 -13.51 -15.86 14.42
CA ALA A 70 -12.66 -17.03 14.18
C ALA A 70 -13.17 -17.78 12.95
N PHE A 71 -12.27 -18.18 12.06
CA PHE A 71 -12.59 -18.89 10.84
C PHE A 71 -12.33 -20.40 10.95
N GLY A 72 -13.18 -21.21 10.34
CA GLY A 72 -12.97 -22.64 10.17
C GLY A 72 -13.91 -23.24 9.12
N SER A 73 -13.76 -24.55 8.91
CA SER A 73 -14.58 -25.30 7.96
C SER A 73 -15.68 -26.10 8.65
N THR A 74 -16.61 -26.62 7.86
CA THR A 74 -17.50 -27.70 8.31
C THR A 74 -16.70 -28.88 8.84
N ARG A 75 -17.32 -29.71 9.71
CA ARG A 75 -16.68 -30.91 10.26
C ARG A 75 -16.07 -31.80 9.17
N HIS A 76 -15.06 -32.56 9.52
CA HIS A 76 -14.52 -33.59 8.64
C HIS A 76 -15.58 -34.67 8.35
N LYS A 77 -15.58 -35.23 7.14
CA LYS A 77 -16.57 -36.20 6.67
C LYS A 77 -16.72 -37.45 7.56
N ASN A 78 -15.65 -37.85 8.23
CA ASN A 78 -15.61 -39.03 9.07
C ASN A 78 -15.83 -38.77 10.56
N ASN A 79 -15.94 -37.51 10.98
CA ASN A 79 -16.05 -37.14 12.40
C ASN A 79 -17.51 -36.85 12.78
N LEU A 80 -17.87 -37.16 14.01
CA LEU A 80 -19.02 -36.55 14.65
C LEU A 80 -18.67 -35.11 15.08
N THR A 81 -19.68 -34.27 15.22
CA THR A 81 -19.45 -32.84 15.58
C THR A 81 -18.71 -32.65 16.90
N ASP A 82 -19.06 -33.47 17.92
CA ASP A 82 -18.43 -33.38 19.24
C ASP A 82 -16.99 -33.91 19.27
N GLU A 83 -16.62 -34.73 18.27
CA GLU A 83 -15.28 -35.32 18.12
C GLU A 83 -14.41 -34.52 17.13
N ASP A 84 -14.99 -33.55 16.44
CA ASP A 84 -14.25 -32.76 15.45
C ASP A 84 -13.43 -31.67 16.12
N SER A 85 -12.11 -31.82 16.06
CA SER A 85 -11.18 -30.89 16.73
C SER A 85 -11.22 -29.48 16.17
N ALA A 86 -11.51 -29.29 14.86
CA ALA A 86 -11.62 -27.97 14.26
C ALA A 86 -12.89 -27.24 14.77
N LEU A 87 -14.04 -27.90 14.79
CA LEU A 87 -15.27 -27.33 15.36
C LEU A 87 -15.14 -27.05 16.85
N ASN A 88 -14.49 -27.95 17.60
CA ASN A 88 -14.24 -27.75 19.02
C ASN A 88 -13.34 -26.52 19.28
N LEU A 89 -12.32 -26.26 18.46
CA LEU A 89 -11.52 -25.03 18.60
C LEU A 89 -12.28 -23.78 18.22
N LEU A 90 -13.20 -23.81 17.25
CA LEU A 90 -14.12 -22.70 17.00
C LEU A 90 -15.05 -22.44 18.20
N TYR A 91 -15.60 -23.49 18.80
CA TYR A 91 -16.39 -23.35 20.00
C TYR A 91 -15.59 -22.78 21.17
N LEU A 92 -14.37 -23.25 21.39
CA LEU A 92 -13.49 -22.83 22.48
C LEU A 92 -12.86 -21.44 22.24
N SER A 93 -12.94 -20.90 21.03
CA SER A 93 -12.44 -19.55 20.77
C SER A 93 -13.17 -18.53 21.66
N LYS A 94 -12.46 -17.48 22.06
CA LYS A 94 -13.06 -16.38 22.86
C LYS A 94 -13.94 -15.44 22.03
N THR A 95 -14.02 -15.69 20.71
CA THR A 95 -14.87 -14.89 19.81
C THR A 95 -16.34 -15.31 19.92
N GLN A 96 -17.22 -14.32 19.94
CA GLN A 96 -18.67 -14.58 19.84
C GLN A 96 -19.08 -14.97 18.42
N PHE A 97 -18.38 -14.44 17.42
CA PHE A 97 -18.65 -14.64 15.99
C PHE A 97 -17.68 -15.66 15.41
N VAL A 98 -18.18 -16.51 14.53
CA VAL A 98 -17.40 -17.50 13.81
C VAL A 98 -17.84 -17.58 12.36
N SER A 99 -16.89 -17.62 11.42
CA SER A 99 -17.14 -17.95 10.01
C SER A 99 -16.92 -19.43 9.79
N VAL A 100 -17.88 -20.09 9.15
CA VAL A 100 -17.80 -21.50 8.78
C VAL A 100 -17.91 -21.62 7.26
N VAL A 101 -16.81 -22.07 6.64
CA VAL A 101 -16.80 -22.34 5.19
C VAL A 101 -17.35 -23.71 4.86
N GLY A 102 -18.24 -23.80 3.86
CA GLY A 102 -18.76 -25.05 3.33
C GLY A 102 -18.93 -25.00 1.82
N LYS A 103 -18.73 -26.16 1.15
CA LYS A 103 -18.78 -26.23 -0.30
C LYS A 103 -20.20 -26.04 -0.83
N SER A 104 -20.38 -25.18 -1.83
CA SER A 104 -21.68 -24.87 -2.44
C SER A 104 -21.77 -25.27 -3.92
N SER A 105 -20.84 -26.12 -4.39
CA SER A 105 -20.85 -26.77 -5.71
C SER A 105 -20.87 -28.28 -5.55
N VAL A 106 -21.65 -28.97 -6.39
CA VAL A 106 -21.67 -30.44 -6.44
C VAL A 106 -20.30 -30.99 -6.79
N THR A 107 -19.64 -30.41 -7.79
CA THR A 107 -18.28 -30.80 -8.19
C THR A 107 -17.30 -30.68 -7.04
N GLN A 108 -17.38 -29.61 -6.24
CA GLN A 108 -16.50 -29.44 -5.06
C GLN A 108 -16.79 -30.48 -3.96
N ALA A 109 -18.07 -30.79 -3.71
CA ALA A 109 -18.46 -31.80 -2.73
C ALA A 109 -17.95 -33.20 -3.15
N GLU A 110 -18.19 -33.59 -4.40
CA GLU A 110 -17.92 -34.96 -4.87
C GLU A 110 -16.46 -35.18 -5.23
N LYS A 111 -15.78 -34.23 -5.91
CA LYS A 111 -14.42 -34.42 -6.39
C LYS A 111 -13.35 -33.95 -5.40
N VAL A 112 -13.62 -32.90 -4.61
CA VAL A 112 -12.64 -32.34 -3.66
C VAL A 112 -12.85 -32.91 -2.26
N LEU A 113 -14.06 -32.80 -1.68
CA LEU A 113 -14.33 -33.39 -0.36
C LEU A 113 -14.53 -34.91 -0.43
N GLN A 114 -14.84 -35.45 -1.61
CA GLN A 114 -15.15 -36.88 -1.84
C GLN A 114 -16.31 -37.35 -0.97
N VAL A 115 -17.38 -36.57 -0.96
CA VAL A 115 -18.64 -36.90 -0.30
C VAL A 115 -19.81 -36.66 -1.27
N SER A 116 -20.92 -37.35 -1.06
CA SER A 116 -22.15 -37.04 -1.85
C SER A 116 -22.66 -35.65 -1.52
N ALA A 117 -23.35 -35.03 -2.47
CA ALA A 117 -24.04 -33.76 -2.29
C ALA A 117 -24.90 -33.73 -1.01
N GLN A 118 -25.63 -34.82 -0.74
CA GLN A 118 -26.48 -34.96 0.45
C GLN A 118 -25.66 -34.98 1.75
N ASN A 119 -24.50 -35.67 1.77
CA ASN A 119 -23.62 -35.68 2.93
C ASN A 119 -23.01 -34.32 3.17
N ASN A 120 -22.66 -33.57 2.13
CA ASN A 120 -22.17 -32.20 2.29
C ASN A 120 -23.22 -31.28 2.93
N LEU A 121 -24.49 -31.36 2.51
CA LEU A 121 -25.58 -30.63 3.17
C LEU A 121 -25.69 -31.01 4.65
N LYS A 122 -25.57 -32.31 4.97
CA LYS A 122 -25.56 -32.77 6.36
C LYS A 122 -24.38 -32.21 7.15
N MET A 123 -23.18 -32.18 6.58
CA MET A 123 -21.98 -31.58 7.22
C MET A 123 -22.20 -30.09 7.51
N ILE A 124 -22.78 -29.35 6.56
CA ILE A 124 -23.12 -27.93 6.75
C ILE A 124 -24.11 -27.76 7.93
N TYR A 125 -25.20 -28.52 7.90
CA TYR A 125 -26.21 -28.45 8.95
C TYR A 125 -25.65 -28.77 10.33
N ASP A 126 -25.00 -29.94 10.46
CA ASP A 126 -24.44 -30.45 11.72
C ASP A 126 -23.46 -29.43 12.34
N SER A 127 -22.54 -28.89 11.52
CA SER A 127 -21.50 -27.97 11.98
C SER A 127 -22.06 -26.64 12.47
N ILE A 128 -22.96 -26.04 11.69
CA ILE A 128 -23.57 -24.76 12.07
C ILE A 128 -24.46 -24.93 13.29
N ARG A 129 -25.25 -25.99 13.34
CA ARG A 129 -26.12 -26.30 14.46
C ARG A 129 -25.33 -26.51 15.76
N PHE A 130 -24.23 -27.29 15.69
CA PHE A 130 -23.31 -27.51 16.82
C PHE A 130 -22.82 -26.22 17.46
N LEU A 131 -22.41 -25.24 16.63
CA LEU A 131 -21.90 -23.96 17.09
C LEU A 131 -23.03 -23.05 17.62
N CYS A 132 -24.17 -23.00 16.94
CA CYS A 132 -25.33 -22.23 17.36
C CYS A 132 -25.90 -22.72 18.70
N ASP A 133 -25.98 -24.02 18.92
CA ASP A 133 -26.44 -24.62 20.20
C ASP A 133 -25.49 -24.29 21.36
N ARG A 134 -24.27 -23.88 21.05
CA ARG A 134 -23.24 -23.44 22.02
C ARG A 134 -23.09 -21.90 22.05
N ASN A 135 -24.16 -21.19 21.64
CA ASN A 135 -24.26 -19.73 21.66
C ASN A 135 -23.27 -18.97 20.78
N LYS A 136 -22.67 -19.60 19.76
CA LYS A 136 -21.91 -18.86 18.72
C LYS A 136 -22.85 -18.22 17.72
N THR A 137 -22.47 -17.06 17.23
CA THR A 137 -23.11 -16.41 16.07
C THR A 137 -22.36 -16.83 14.81
N VAL A 138 -23.00 -17.61 13.96
CA VAL A 138 -22.36 -18.24 12.81
C VAL A 138 -22.63 -17.45 11.53
N PHE A 139 -21.56 -17.14 10.81
CA PHE A 139 -21.54 -16.71 9.41
C PHE A 139 -21.25 -17.95 8.57
N PHE A 140 -22.01 -18.16 7.52
CA PHE A 140 -21.78 -19.27 6.58
C PHE A 140 -21.20 -18.73 5.29
N ASP A 141 -19.94 -19.08 5.02
CA ASP A 141 -19.27 -18.75 3.77
C ASP A 141 -19.52 -19.88 2.76
N ALA A 142 -20.41 -19.62 1.79
CA ALA A 142 -20.80 -20.56 0.74
C ALA A 142 -19.71 -20.59 -0.33
N GLU A 143 -18.67 -21.39 -0.10
CA GLU A 143 -17.49 -21.48 -0.96
C GLU A 143 -17.83 -22.06 -2.34
N HIS A 144 -17.29 -21.45 -3.40
CA HIS A 144 -17.62 -21.72 -4.81
C HIS A 144 -19.12 -21.54 -5.13
N PHE A 145 -19.80 -20.58 -4.48
CA PHE A 145 -21.22 -20.40 -4.66
C PHE A 145 -21.61 -20.05 -6.10
N PHE A 146 -20.89 -19.12 -6.72
CA PHE A 146 -21.21 -18.68 -8.08
C PHE A 146 -20.96 -19.78 -9.12
N ASP A 147 -19.86 -20.51 -9.00
CA ASP A 147 -19.59 -21.69 -9.84
C ASP A 147 -20.66 -22.77 -9.63
N GLY A 148 -20.96 -23.07 -8.37
CA GLY A 148 -22.00 -24.05 -8.01
C GLY A 148 -23.39 -23.65 -8.48
N TYR A 149 -23.71 -22.36 -8.43
CA TYR A 149 -24.99 -21.84 -8.94
C TYR A 149 -25.08 -21.97 -10.47
N LYS A 150 -24.02 -21.70 -11.20
CA LYS A 150 -23.97 -21.92 -12.66
C LYS A 150 -24.07 -23.40 -13.03
N GLU A 151 -23.47 -24.29 -12.20
CA GLU A 151 -23.52 -25.74 -12.37
C GLU A 151 -24.90 -26.35 -12.03
N ASN A 152 -25.39 -26.02 -10.83
CA ASN A 152 -26.65 -26.54 -10.29
C ASN A 152 -27.28 -25.51 -9.32
N PRO A 153 -28.14 -24.61 -9.81
CA PRO A 153 -28.75 -23.56 -9.01
C PRO A 153 -29.52 -24.08 -7.78
N ASP A 154 -30.24 -25.18 -7.92
CA ASP A 154 -31.03 -25.75 -6.83
C ASP A 154 -30.17 -26.23 -5.69
N TYR A 155 -29.07 -26.93 -6.00
CA TYR A 155 -28.13 -27.39 -4.99
C TYR A 155 -27.41 -26.22 -4.27
N ALA A 156 -26.95 -25.21 -5.02
CA ALA A 156 -26.31 -24.04 -4.43
C ALA A 156 -27.29 -23.32 -3.48
N LEU A 157 -28.56 -23.18 -3.86
CA LEU A 157 -29.58 -22.61 -2.97
C LEU A 157 -29.92 -23.53 -1.79
N ASP A 158 -29.83 -24.85 -1.94
CA ASP A 158 -30.01 -25.79 -0.84
C ASP A 158 -28.91 -25.71 0.22
N THR A 159 -27.66 -25.41 -0.15
CA THR A 159 -26.61 -25.15 0.83
C THR A 159 -26.92 -23.93 1.70
N LEU A 160 -27.40 -22.83 1.11
CA LEU A 160 -27.84 -21.64 1.85
C LEU A 160 -29.07 -21.91 2.73
N ARG A 161 -30.02 -22.66 2.21
CA ARG A 161 -31.23 -23.06 2.95
C ARG A 161 -30.87 -23.91 4.17
N THR A 162 -29.98 -24.86 3.98
CA THR A 162 -29.47 -25.74 5.02
C THR A 162 -28.75 -24.95 6.11
N ALA A 163 -27.85 -24.04 5.74
CA ALA A 163 -27.13 -23.19 6.68
C ALA A 163 -28.08 -22.29 7.47
N LYS A 164 -29.06 -21.66 6.79
CA LYS A 164 -30.08 -20.83 7.44
C LYS A 164 -30.93 -21.63 8.44
N ASN A 165 -31.37 -22.83 8.06
CA ASN A 165 -32.17 -23.70 8.92
C ASN A 165 -31.38 -24.22 10.12
N ALA A 166 -30.06 -24.39 9.98
CA ALA A 166 -29.18 -24.72 11.09
C ALA A 166 -28.91 -23.55 12.06
N GLY A 167 -29.22 -22.31 11.67
CA GLY A 167 -29.16 -21.13 12.53
C GLY A 167 -28.14 -20.05 12.11
N ALA A 168 -27.51 -20.17 10.93
CA ALA A 168 -26.60 -19.15 10.44
C ALA A 168 -27.28 -17.77 10.36
N LYS A 169 -26.61 -16.74 10.86
CA LYS A 169 -27.08 -15.35 10.88
C LYS A 169 -26.79 -14.58 9.62
N LEU A 170 -25.74 -14.97 8.92
CA LEU A 170 -25.26 -14.37 7.68
C LEU A 170 -24.99 -15.49 6.67
N LEU A 171 -25.38 -15.29 5.43
CA LEU A 171 -25.09 -16.18 4.30
C LEU A 171 -24.22 -15.40 3.32
N VAL A 172 -22.95 -15.78 3.20
CA VAL A 172 -21.96 -15.12 2.34
C VAL A 172 -21.80 -15.90 1.05
N LEU A 173 -21.97 -15.23 -0.07
CA LEU A 173 -21.80 -15.79 -1.40
C LEU A 173 -20.36 -15.58 -1.85
N CYS A 174 -19.59 -16.66 -2.04
CA CYS A 174 -18.18 -16.56 -2.37
C CYS A 174 -17.94 -16.79 -3.87
N ASP A 175 -17.36 -15.79 -4.54
CA ASP A 175 -16.74 -15.92 -5.85
C ASP A 175 -15.29 -16.39 -5.67
N THR A 176 -15.15 -17.66 -5.27
CA THR A 176 -13.89 -18.26 -4.83
C THR A 176 -12.83 -18.32 -5.94
N ASN A 177 -13.26 -18.54 -7.18
CA ASN A 177 -12.36 -18.53 -8.35
C ASN A 177 -12.16 -17.13 -8.93
N GLY A 178 -12.87 -16.11 -8.45
CA GLY A 178 -12.81 -14.75 -8.99
C GLY A 178 -13.18 -14.66 -10.47
N ALA A 179 -14.06 -15.56 -10.94
CA ALA A 179 -14.34 -15.80 -12.36
C ALA A 179 -15.74 -15.36 -12.80
N THR A 180 -16.44 -14.58 -11.97
CA THR A 180 -17.82 -14.16 -12.24
C THR A 180 -17.85 -12.68 -12.66
N LEU A 181 -18.63 -12.36 -13.68
CA LEU A 181 -18.78 -10.98 -14.16
C LEU A 181 -19.81 -10.21 -13.32
N PRO A 182 -19.72 -8.86 -13.24
CA PRO A 182 -20.59 -8.06 -12.38
C PRO A 182 -22.09 -8.21 -12.66
N GLU A 183 -22.48 -8.38 -13.91
CA GLU A 183 -23.87 -8.62 -14.30
C GLU A 183 -24.39 -9.98 -13.82
N GLU A 184 -23.55 -11.02 -13.82
CA GLU A 184 -23.88 -12.34 -13.29
C GLU A 184 -24.01 -12.29 -11.77
N ILE A 185 -23.04 -11.64 -11.07
CA ILE A 185 -23.11 -11.36 -9.63
C ILE A 185 -24.45 -10.70 -9.30
N SER A 186 -24.80 -9.60 -9.99
CA SER A 186 -26.03 -8.85 -9.74
C SER A 186 -27.27 -9.73 -9.93
N ALA A 187 -27.35 -10.53 -11.01
CA ALA A 187 -28.49 -11.38 -11.29
C ALA A 187 -28.66 -12.49 -10.24
N ILE A 188 -27.56 -13.16 -9.87
CA ILE A 188 -27.59 -14.26 -8.91
C ILE A 188 -27.89 -13.72 -7.50
N VAL A 189 -27.26 -12.64 -7.06
CA VAL A 189 -27.51 -12.03 -5.74
C VAL A 189 -28.97 -11.58 -5.62
N LYS A 190 -29.53 -10.93 -6.64
CA LYS A 190 -30.97 -10.56 -6.66
C LYS A 190 -31.87 -11.77 -6.45
N THR A 191 -31.53 -12.90 -7.08
CA THR A 191 -32.30 -14.16 -6.93
C THR A 191 -32.19 -14.69 -5.50
N VAL A 192 -30.98 -14.69 -4.92
CA VAL A 192 -30.77 -15.14 -3.54
C VAL A 192 -31.51 -14.25 -2.56
N VAL A 193 -31.39 -12.93 -2.66
CA VAL A 193 -32.08 -11.96 -1.78
C VAL A 193 -33.60 -12.14 -1.85
N LYS A 194 -34.14 -12.35 -3.05
CA LYS A 194 -35.57 -12.63 -3.23
C LYS A 194 -36.01 -13.96 -2.61
N THR A 195 -35.17 -15.00 -2.70
CA THR A 195 -35.45 -16.35 -2.18
C THR A 195 -35.33 -16.39 -0.65
N PHE A 196 -34.34 -15.76 -0.08
CA PHE A 196 -34.03 -15.79 1.37
C PHE A 196 -34.49 -14.51 2.08
N LYS A 197 -35.73 -14.11 1.90
CA LYS A 197 -36.31 -12.95 2.59
C LYS A 197 -35.98 -12.99 4.09
N ARG A 198 -35.54 -11.82 4.66
CA ARG A 198 -35.12 -11.63 6.05
C ARG A 198 -33.77 -12.29 6.42
N ALA A 199 -33.06 -12.98 5.53
CA ALA A 199 -31.68 -13.36 5.77
C ALA A 199 -30.75 -12.18 5.41
N LYS A 200 -29.69 -11.98 6.20
CA LYS A 200 -28.58 -11.12 5.77
C LYS A 200 -27.78 -11.87 4.69
N ILE A 201 -27.49 -11.20 3.61
CA ILE A 201 -26.69 -11.73 2.50
C ILE A 201 -25.38 -10.93 2.45
N GLY A 202 -24.27 -11.65 2.41
CA GLY A 202 -22.93 -11.11 2.22
C GLY A 202 -22.33 -11.50 0.88
N ILE A 203 -21.24 -10.85 0.53
CA ILE A 203 -20.45 -11.12 -0.66
C ILE A 203 -18.97 -11.19 -0.31
N HIS A 204 -18.26 -12.17 -0.88
CA HIS A 204 -16.82 -12.34 -0.82
C HIS A 204 -16.29 -12.65 -2.21
N CYS A 205 -15.42 -11.78 -2.76
CA CYS A 205 -14.92 -11.92 -4.12
C CYS A 205 -13.40 -11.97 -4.14
N HIS A 206 -12.84 -12.97 -4.86
CA HIS A 206 -11.44 -12.95 -5.29
C HIS A 206 -11.26 -12.12 -6.57
N ASP A 207 -10.02 -11.70 -6.85
CA ASP A 207 -9.71 -10.68 -7.86
C ASP A 207 -9.03 -11.22 -9.12
N ASP A 208 -9.26 -12.51 -9.45
CA ASP A 208 -8.59 -13.19 -10.57
C ASP A 208 -8.90 -12.56 -11.94
N LEU A 209 -10.05 -11.94 -12.09
CA LEU A 209 -10.40 -11.14 -13.27
C LEU A 209 -10.11 -9.63 -13.10
N GLY A 210 -9.60 -9.18 -11.95
CA GLY A 210 -9.45 -7.76 -11.65
C GLY A 210 -10.78 -7.04 -11.40
N LEU A 211 -11.85 -7.76 -11.02
CA LEU A 211 -13.21 -7.26 -10.91
C LEU A 211 -13.79 -7.35 -9.49
N ALA A 212 -13.03 -7.78 -8.50
CA ALA A 212 -13.55 -8.05 -7.16
C ALA A 212 -14.26 -6.84 -6.53
N VAL A 213 -13.73 -5.63 -6.69
CA VAL A 213 -14.38 -4.40 -6.22
C VAL A 213 -15.69 -4.15 -6.98
N ALA A 214 -15.67 -4.26 -8.30
CA ALA A 214 -16.89 -4.07 -9.13
C ALA A 214 -17.96 -5.12 -8.80
N ASN A 215 -17.57 -6.37 -8.58
CA ASN A 215 -18.43 -7.47 -8.17
C ASN A 215 -19.05 -7.21 -6.79
N THR A 216 -18.27 -6.72 -5.84
CA THR A 216 -18.76 -6.36 -4.50
C THR A 216 -19.78 -5.23 -4.57
N ILE A 217 -19.52 -4.19 -5.36
CA ILE A 217 -20.48 -3.09 -5.59
C ILE A 217 -21.76 -3.60 -6.25
N ALA A 218 -21.65 -4.45 -7.29
CA ALA A 218 -22.80 -5.03 -7.97
C ALA A 218 -23.66 -5.90 -7.03
N ALA A 219 -23.02 -6.63 -6.10
CA ALA A 219 -23.73 -7.42 -5.10
C ALA A 219 -24.49 -6.53 -4.08
N VAL A 220 -23.88 -5.44 -3.63
CA VAL A 220 -24.54 -4.48 -2.72
C VAL A 220 -25.71 -3.79 -3.40
N ASP A 221 -25.57 -3.36 -4.66
CA ASP A 221 -26.66 -2.80 -5.46
C ASP A 221 -27.78 -3.83 -5.70
N ALA A 222 -27.45 -5.12 -5.68
CA ALA A 222 -28.41 -6.23 -5.80
C ALA A 222 -29.09 -6.61 -4.47
N GLY A 223 -28.67 -6.01 -3.34
CA GLY A 223 -29.29 -6.18 -2.03
C GLY A 223 -28.45 -6.93 -0.99
N ALA A 224 -27.18 -7.20 -1.25
CA ALA A 224 -26.23 -7.64 -0.22
C ALA A 224 -26.04 -6.51 0.81
N THR A 225 -25.93 -6.87 2.09
CA THR A 225 -25.79 -5.92 3.21
C THR A 225 -24.52 -6.14 4.03
N HIS A 226 -23.67 -7.05 3.57
CA HIS A 226 -22.39 -7.37 4.19
C HIS A 226 -21.36 -7.63 3.10
N ILE A 227 -20.16 -7.07 3.26
CA ILE A 227 -19.04 -7.23 2.34
C ILE A 227 -17.83 -7.80 3.06
N GLN A 228 -17.10 -8.68 2.39
CA GLN A 228 -15.83 -9.22 2.86
C GLN A 228 -14.71 -8.92 1.88
N GLY A 229 -13.50 -8.82 2.38
CA GLY A 229 -12.29 -8.62 1.60
C GLY A 229 -11.09 -8.33 2.48
N THR A 230 -9.98 -7.98 1.86
CA THR A 230 -8.77 -7.57 2.59
C THR A 230 -8.54 -6.08 2.42
N PHE A 231 -7.96 -5.42 3.42
CA PHE A 231 -7.87 -3.96 3.45
C PHE A 231 -7.15 -3.38 2.23
N LEU A 232 -6.09 -4.05 1.76
CA LEU A 232 -5.33 -3.65 0.57
C LEU A 232 -5.52 -4.57 -0.64
N GLY A 233 -6.45 -5.51 -0.57
CA GLY A 233 -6.78 -6.39 -1.68
C GLY A 233 -5.86 -7.61 -1.84
N PHE A 234 -4.83 -7.80 -1.01
CA PHE A 234 -3.95 -8.95 -1.13
C PHE A 234 -4.60 -10.25 -0.59
N GLY A 235 -4.11 -11.39 -1.05
CA GLY A 235 -4.60 -12.72 -0.72
C GLY A 235 -4.04 -13.77 -1.66
N GLU A 236 -4.63 -14.97 -1.67
CA GLU A 236 -4.22 -16.02 -2.60
C GLU A 236 -4.36 -15.58 -4.06
N ARG A 237 -3.46 -16.07 -4.92
CA ARG A 237 -3.42 -15.81 -6.36
C ARG A 237 -3.37 -14.31 -6.69
N CYS A 238 -4.46 -13.74 -7.23
CA CYS A 238 -4.57 -12.32 -7.58
C CYS A 238 -5.12 -11.45 -6.43
N GLY A 239 -5.47 -12.06 -5.29
CA GLY A 239 -5.96 -11.37 -4.10
C GLY A 239 -7.47 -11.40 -3.95
N ASN A 240 -7.96 -10.51 -3.10
CA ASN A 240 -9.34 -10.35 -2.68
C ASN A 240 -9.90 -8.97 -3.10
N CYS A 241 -11.18 -8.75 -2.86
CA CYS A 241 -11.76 -7.41 -2.91
C CYS A 241 -10.95 -6.45 -2.04
N ASN A 242 -10.42 -5.37 -2.65
CA ASN A 242 -9.74 -4.30 -1.93
C ASN A 242 -10.77 -3.47 -1.17
N LEU A 243 -10.84 -3.66 0.16
CA LEU A 243 -11.82 -2.99 1.01
C LEU A 243 -11.62 -1.47 1.06
N VAL A 244 -10.39 -0.96 0.94
CA VAL A 244 -10.16 0.50 0.86
C VAL A 244 -10.97 1.07 -0.30
N THR A 245 -10.85 0.47 -1.48
CA THR A 245 -11.57 0.95 -2.67
C THR A 245 -13.07 0.70 -2.56
N ALA A 246 -13.48 -0.52 -2.19
CA ALA A 246 -14.89 -0.90 -2.13
C ALA A 246 -15.70 -0.05 -1.13
N ILE A 247 -15.16 0.16 0.08
CA ILE A 247 -15.82 0.98 1.12
C ILE A 247 -15.97 2.42 0.63
N LEU A 248 -14.89 3.01 0.07
CA LEU A 248 -14.92 4.40 -0.35
C LEU A 248 -15.83 4.62 -1.57
N ASP A 249 -15.86 3.68 -2.52
CA ASP A 249 -16.78 3.73 -3.66
C ASP A 249 -18.25 3.63 -3.20
N LEU A 250 -18.55 2.66 -2.34
CA LEU A 250 -19.89 2.48 -1.80
C LEU A 250 -20.34 3.68 -0.96
N GLN A 251 -19.48 4.22 -0.10
CA GLN A 251 -19.85 5.32 0.78
C GLN A 251 -19.85 6.66 0.07
N LEU A 252 -18.76 7.03 -0.63
CA LEU A 252 -18.59 8.36 -1.20
C LEU A 252 -19.29 8.55 -2.54
N LYS A 253 -19.51 7.47 -3.31
CA LYS A 253 -20.12 7.53 -4.65
C LYS A 253 -21.57 7.02 -4.68
N LYS A 254 -21.86 6.02 -3.86
CA LYS A 254 -23.21 5.42 -3.80
C LYS A 254 -24.03 5.91 -2.61
N GLY A 255 -23.42 6.55 -1.61
CA GLY A 255 -24.11 7.09 -0.43
C GLY A 255 -24.60 6.02 0.57
N TYR A 256 -24.01 4.82 0.55
CA TYR A 256 -24.27 3.83 1.59
C TYR A 256 -23.64 4.25 2.92
N ASP A 257 -24.25 3.88 4.02
CA ASP A 257 -23.73 4.10 5.38
C ASP A 257 -22.84 2.90 5.76
N ILE A 258 -21.54 3.15 5.91
CA ILE A 258 -20.57 2.09 6.22
C ILE A 258 -19.77 2.46 7.46
N LEU A 259 -18.91 3.49 7.37
CA LEU A 259 -18.02 3.93 8.43
C LEU A 259 -18.22 5.42 8.76
N PRO A 260 -17.93 5.85 9.99
CA PRO A 260 -17.92 7.28 10.33
C PRO A 260 -16.91 8.07 9.49
N GLU A 261 -17.20 9.35 9.22
CA GLU A 261 -16.32 10.23 8.43
C GLU A 261 -14.90 10.33 9.04
N ASP A 262 -14.79 10.38 10.36
CA ASP A 262 -13.50 10.44 11.04
C ASP A 262 -12.66 9.17 10.82
N SER A 263 -13.30 8.02 10.62
CA SER A 263 -12.62 6.78 10.23
C SER A 263 -12.09 6.86 8.80
N ILE A 264 -12.88 7.41 7.88
CA ILE A 264 -12.47 7.58 6.46
C ILE A 264 -11.21 8.44 6.34
N ARG A 265 -11.06 9.48 7.14
CA ARG A 265 -9.87 10.36 7.15
C ARG A 265 -8.57 9.65 7.55
N LYS A 266 -8.65 8.49 8.20
CA LYS A 266 -7.50 7.70 8.62
C LYS A 266 -7.06 6.67 7.58
N PHE A 267 -7.80 6.51 6.47
CA PHE A 267 -7.58 5.41 5.50
C PHE A 267 -6.17 5.41 4.92
N THR A 268 -5.65 6.57 4.53
CA THR A 268 -4.31 6.65 3.92
C THR A 268 -3.21 6.27 4.90
N ASP A 269 -3.29 6.72 6.15
CA ASP A 269 -2.31 6.36 7.17
C ASP A 269 -2.41 4.89 7.54
N THR A 270 -3.63 4.39 7.78
CA THR A 270 -3.86 2.97 8.05
C THR A 270 -3.37 2.08 6.90
N ALA A 271 -3.61 2.47 5.64
CA ALA A 271 -3.12 1.72 4.48
C ALA A 271 -1.59 1.62 4.44
N ARG A 272 -0.89 2.70 4.77
CA ARG A 272 0.57 2.71 4.87
C ARG A 272 1.08 1.81 5.99
N ARG A 273 0.46 1.88 7.17
CA ARG A 273 0.84 1.06 8.33
C ARG A 273 0.57 -0.43 8.10
N ILE A 274 -0.58 -0.79 7.54
CA ILE A 274 -0.88 -2.19 7.17
C ILE A 274 0.13 -2.70 6.12
N ALA A 275 0.47 -1.89 5.12
CA ALA A 275 1.47 -2.26 4.12
C ALA A 275 2.87 -2.51 4.75
N GLU A 276 3.25 -1.69 5.74
CA GLU A 276 4.50 -1.85 6.49
C GLU A 276 4.48 -3.12 7.36
N ILE A 277 3.44 -3.32 8.16
CA ILE A 277 3.30 -4.50 9.05
C ILE A 277 3.29 -5.79 8.24
N THR A 278 2.56 -5.83 7.12
CA THR A 278 2.44 -7.02 6.27
C THR A 278 3.62 -7.21 5.31
N ASN A 279 4.56 -6.25 5.28
CA ASN A 279 5.66 -6.19 4.31
C ASN A 279 5.18 -6.26 2.84
N VAL A 280 3.97 -5.78 2.57
CA VAL A 280 3.39 -5.69 1.23
C VAL A 280 3.59 -4.28 0.70
N ARG A 281 4.19 -4.16 -0.49
CA ARG A 281 4.37 -2.85 -1.10
C ARG A 281 3.01 -2.24 -1.47
N LEU A 282 2.70 -1.06 -0.92
CA LEU A 282 1.55 -0.27 -1.36
C LEU A 282 1.87 0.37 -2.73
N PRO A 283 1.21 -0.01 -3.83
CA PRO A 283 1.43 0.61 -5.13
C PRO A 283 1.13 2.11 -5.09
N LYS A 284 1.97 2.91 -5.74
CA LYS A 284 1.80 4.38 -5.74
C LYS A 284 0.45 4.82 -6.32
N ASN A 285 -0.11 4.05 -7.25
CA ASN A 285 -1.36 4.30 -7.96
C ASN A 285 -2.58 3.60 -7.34
N THR A 286 -2.47 3.05 -6.12
CA THR A 286 -3.63 2.50 -5.43
C THR A 286 -4.71 3.57 -5.29
N PRO A 287 -5.96 3.30 -5.71
CA PRO A 287 -7.04 4.28 -5.61
C PRO A 287 -7.16 4.85 -4.19
N TYR A 288 -7.45 6.13 -4.10
CA TYR A 288 -7.62 6.91 -2.86
C TYR A 288 -6.36 7.07 -1.98
N VAL A 289 -5.65 6.01 -1.64
CA VAL A 289 -4.59 6.01 -0.59
C VAL A 289 -3.17 5.97 -1.14
N GLY A 290 -2.99 5.66 -2.40
CA GLY A 290 -1.68 5.65 -3.04
C GLY A 290 -1.06 7.05 -3.13
N LYS A 291 0.27 7.14 -3.06
CA LYS A 291 1.01 8.41 -3.13
C LYS A 291 0.72 9.19 -4.42
N ALA A 292 0.37 8.49 -5.52
CA ALA A 292 0.07 9.10 -6.81
C ALA A 292 -1.43 9.26 -7.09
N ALA A 293 -2.33 8.86 -6.17
CA ALA A 293 -3.77 8.90 -6.38
C ALA A 293 -4.29 10.32 -6.67
N PHE A 294 -3.63 11.35 -6.12
CA PHE A 294 -3.94 12.77 -6.32
C PHE A 294 -2.71 13.54 -6.82
N MET A 295 -1.95 12.91 -7.74
CA MET A 295 -0.76 13.50 -8.33
C MET A 295 -1.07 14.01 -9.74
N HIS A 296 -0.80 15.30 -9.98
CA HIS A 296 -1.04 15.95 -11.26
C HIS A 296 0.28 16.39 -11.90
N LYS A 297 0.74 15.63 -12.90
CA LYS A 297 2.01 15.86 -13.59
C LYS A 297 1.86 16.72 -14.85
N GLY A 298 0.77 16.57 -15.58
CA GLY A 298 0.53 17.31 -16.82
C GLY A 298 0.20 18.78 -16.57
N GLY A 299 0.82 19.68 -17.36
CA GLY A 299 0.68 21.13 -17.17
C GLY A 299 -0.77 21.63 -17.20
N MET A 300 -1.59 21.12 -18.13
CA MET A 300 -3.01 21.46 -18.24
C MET A 300 -3.83 20.96 -17.06
N HIS A 301 -3.58 19.73 -16.63
CA HIS A 301 -4.26 19.13 -15.46
C HIS A 301 -3.89 19.87 -14.18
N GLY A 302 -2.60 20.12 -13.96
CA GLY A 302 -2.14 20.85 -12.78
C GLY A 302 -2.66 22.29 -12.70
N ASP A 303 -2.67 23.03 -13.82
CA ASP A 303 -3.26 24.36 -13.89
C ASP A 303 -4.76 24.32 -13.58
N GLY A 304 -5.48 23.34 -14.15
CA GLY A 304 -6.90 23.14 -13.89
C GLY A 304 -7.20 22.84 -12.43
N VAL A 305 -6.45 21.95 -11.81
CA VAL A 305 -6.60 21.58 -10.39
C VAL A 305 -6.30 22.77 -9.46
N ILE A 306 -5.26 23.57 -9.76
CA ILE A 306 -4.93 24.77 -8.98
C ILE A 306 -6.06 25.79 -9.03
N LYS A 307 -6.73 25.94 -10.18
CA LYS A 307 -7.87 26.86 -10.37
C LYS A 307 -9.17 26.31 -9.79
N TYR A 308 -9.45 25.04 -10.02
CA TYR A 308 -10.69 24.39 -9.60
C TYR A 308 -10.49 22.86 -9.52
N SER A 309 -10.12 22.36 -8.36
CA SER A 309 -9.76 20.95 -8.16
C SER A 309 -10.84 19.95 -8.58
N PRO A 310 -12.16 20.21 -8.42
CA PRO A 310 -13.18 19.24 -8.85
C PRO A 310 -13.23 18.98 -10.37
N ALA A 311 -12.53 19.79 -11.18
CA ALA A 311 -12.44 19.55 -12.63
C ALA A 311 -11.62 18.28 -12.99
N PHE A 312 -10.72 17.85 -12.09
CA PHE A 312 -9.81 16.74 -12.33
C PHE A 312 -9.69 15.76 -11.15
N GLU A 313 -10.37 16.04 -10.03
CA GLU A 313 -10.37 15.19 -8.85
C GLU A 313 -11.80 14.82 -8.50
N HIS A 314 -12.01 13.53 -8.28
CA HIS A 314 -13.33 12.99 -7.98
C HIS A 314 -13.75 13.17 -6.51
N ILE A 315 -12.80 13.49 -5.62
CA ILE A 315 -12.97 13.91 -4.22
C ILE A 315 -11.79 14.82 -3.82
N ASP A 316 -11.95 15.56 -2.71
CA ASP A 316 -10.79 16.20 -2.06
C ASP A 316 -9.93 15.13 -1.37
N PRO A 317 -8.60 15.11 -1.57
CA PRO A 317 -7.72 14.11 -0.95
C PRO A 317 -7.79 14.07 0.57
N SER A 318 -8.05 15.20 1.24
CA SER A 318 -8.16 15.27 2.70
C SER A 318 -9.30 14.43 3.29
N VAL A 319 -10.32 14.11 2.48
CA VAL A 319 -11.42 13.23 2.89
C VAL A 319 -10.92 11.85 3.32
N VAL A 320 -9.87 11.36 2.67
CA VAL A 320 -9.25 10.06 2.94
C VAL A 320 -7.88 10.18 3.62
N GLY A 321 -7.51 11.37 4.10
CA GLY A 321 -6.22 11.64 4.73
C GLY A 321 -5.04 11.60 3.76
N ASN A 322 -5.28 11.78 2.46
CA ASN A 322 -4.23 11.90 1.45
C ASN A 322 -3.96 13.36 1.10
N GLU A 323 -2.96 13.60 0.27
CA GLU A 323 -2.50 14.92 -0.13
C GLU A 323 -2.38 15.05 -1.64
N ARG A 324 -2.67 16.25 -2.12
CA ARG A 324 -2.46 16.62 -3.52
C ARG A 324 -0.99 16.89 -3.78
N SER A 325 -0.45 16.37 -4.87
CA SER A 325 0.95 16.61 -5.23
C SER A 325 1.13 17.01 -6.70
N PHE A 326 2.13 17.87 -6.92
CA PHE A 326 2.49 18.37 -8.25
C PHE A 326 3.98 18.07 -8.49
N PRO A 327 4.32 16.94 -9.12
CA PRO A 327 5.70 16.65 -9.46
C PRO A 327 6.20 17.60 -10.55
N ILE A 328 7.45 17.98 -10.44
CA ILE A 328 8.10 18.78 -11.47
C ILE A 328 8.62 17.88 -12.57
N SER A 329 8.31 18.22 -13.82
CA SER A 329 8.77 17.48 -15.00
C SER A 329 8.74 18.37 -16.24
N GLU A 330 9.33 17.91 -17.32
CA GLU A 330 9.34 18.57 -18.65
C GLU A 330 7.94 18.99 -19.14
N VAL A 331 6.90 18.26 -18.70
CA VAL A 331 5.50 18.57 -19.03
C VAL A 331 4.83 19.49 -18.00
N ALA A 332 5.55 19.90 -16.95
CA ALA A 332 5.02 20.82 -15.95
C ALA A 332 4.77 22.21 -16.60
N GLY A 333 3.57 22.69 -16.45
CA GLY A 333 3.21 24.04 -16.87
C GLY A 333 3.72 25.10 -15.87
N ARG A 334 3.69 26.38 -16.31
CA ARG A 334 4.10 27.52 -15.48
C ARG A 334 3.41 27.55 -14.11
N ALA A 335 2.11 27.21 -14.04
CA ALA A 335 1.35 27.25 -12.79
C ALA A 335 1.89 26.24 -11.75
N ILE A 336 2.24 25.01 -12.17
CA ILE A 336 2.86 24.00 -11.31
C ILE A 336 4.24 24.48 -10.84
N PHE A 337 5.05 25.01 -11.77
CA PHE A 337 6.36 25.55 -11.44
C PHE A 337 6.27 26.66 -10.39
N LEU A 338 5.39 27.65 -10.58
CA LEU A 338 5.18 28.75 -9.65
C LEU A 338 4.73 28.24 -8.27
N LYS A 339 3.80 27.31 -8.23
CA LYS A 339 3.34 26.70 -6.99
C LYS A 339 4.50 26.05 -6.22
N LYS A 340 5.30 25.24 -6.90
CA LYS A 340 6.47 24.58 -6.28
C LYS A 340 7.57 25.56 -5.89
N ALA A 341 7.83 26.59 -6.71
CA ALA A 341 8.79 27.62 -6.37
C ALA A 341 8.35 28.43 -5.13
N GLN A 342 7.06 28.70 -4.97
CA GLN A 342 6.50 29.32 -3.76
C GLN A 342 6.63 28.43 -2.52
N ASP A 343 6.47 27.10 -2.66
CA ASP A 343 6.70 26.15 -1.56
C ASP A 343 8.15 26.19 -1.08
N VAL A 344 9.12 26.40 -2.01
CA VAL A 344 10.55 26.56 -1.70
C VAL A 344 10.86 27.93 -1.09
N LEU A 345 10.17 28.98 -1.52
CA LEU A 345 10.42 30.38 -1.19
C LEU A 345 9.15 31.04 -0.60
N PRO A 346 8.72 30.63 0.61
CA PRO A 346 7.54 31.22 1.22
C PRO A 346 7.69 32.74 1.37
N GLY A 347 6.76 33.49 0.79
CA GLY A 347 6.74 34.96 0.89
C GLY A 347 7.66 35.72 -0.08
N VAL A 348 8.41 35.03 -0.96
CA VAL A 348 9.20 35.68 -2.01
C VAL A 348 8.42 35.61 -3.33
N PRO A 349 7.85 36.71 -3.84
CA PRO A 349 7.16 36.68 -5.11
C PRO A 349 8.15 36.57 -6.26
N LEU A 350 7.94 35.61 -7.16
CA LEU A 350 8.61 35.56 -8.45
C LEU A 350 7.77 36.35 -9.46
N ASP A 351 8.38 37.30 -10.13
CA ASP A 351 7.73 37.99 -11.23
C ASP A 351 7.58 37.08 -12.47
N LYS A 352 6.87 37.59 -13.47
CA LYS A 352 6.59 36.81 -14.69
C LYS A 352 7.86 36.45 -15.45
N GLU A 353 8.78 37.41 -15.58
CA GLU A 353 10.01 37.26 -16.35
C GLU A 353 10.98 36.28 -15.69
N GLN A 354 11.18 36.43 -14.39
CA GLN A 354 11.97 35.47 -13.57
C GLN A 354 11.43 34.04 -13.68
N SER A 355 10.11 33.87 -13.58
CA SER A 355 9.46 32.58 -13.69
C SER A 355 9.65 31.93 -15.05
N ASP A 356 9.56 32.70 -16.13
CA ASP A 356 9.73 32.21 -17.49
C ASP A 356 11.20 31.81 -17.77
N VAL A 357 12.16 32.58 -17.28
CA VAL A 357 13.59 32.27 -17.35
C VAL A 357 13.93 30.98 -16.58
N LEU A 358 13.40 30.86 -15.35
CA LEU A 358 13.61 29.68 -14.51
C LEU A 358 12.99 28.43 -15.13
N LEU A 359 11.77 28.52 -15.64
CA LEU A 359 11.10 27.40 -16.28
C LEU A 359 11.85 26.94 -17.54
N LYS A 360 12.41 27.90 -18.32
CA LYS A 360 13.24 27.59 -19.48
C LYS A 360 14.51 26.83 -19.08
N LYS A 361 15.24 27.31 -18.06
CA LYS A 361 16.43 26.63 -17.54
C LYS A 361 16.12 25.24 -17.00
N LEU A 362 14.99 25.08 -16.29
CA LEU A 362 14.56 23.77 -15.83
C LEU A 362 14.40 22.79 -16.98
N LYS A 363 13.71 23.20 -18.06
CA LYS A 363 13.50 22.36 -19.25
C LYS A 363 14.81 22.04 -19.97
N GLU A 364 15.73 22.98 -20.03
CA GLU A 364 17.08 22.75 -20.61
C GLU A 364 17.85 21.69 -19.79
N MET A 365 17.80 21.75 -18.45
CA MET A 365 18.41 20.73 -17.59
C MET A 365 17.73 19.36 -17.77
N GLU A 366 16.41 19.32 -17.88
CA GLU A 366 15.68 18.08 -18.12
C GLU A 366 16.03 17.46 -19.49
N MET A 367 16.23 18.26 -20.53
CA MET A 367 16.75 17.80 -21.82
C MET A 367 18.16 17.21 -21.71
N GLN A 368 19.00 17.71 -20.80
CA GLN A 368 20.32 17.16 -20.50
C GLN A 368 20.25 15.87 -19.66
N GLY A 369 19.05 15.45 -19.24
CA GLY A 369 18.84 14.22 -18.49
C GLY A 369 18.54 14.40 -17.00
N TYR A 370 18.51 15.60 -16.46
CA TYR A 370 18.07 15.84 -15.09
C TYR A 370 16.61 15.45 -14.91
N GLN A 371 16.27 15.02 -13.70
CA GLN A 371 14.89 14.73 -13.32
C GLN A 371 14.68 15.19 -11.88
N PHE A 372 13.87 16.22 -11.71
CA PHE A 372 13.59 16.78 -10.39
C PHE A 372 12.45 16.05 -9.65
N GLU A 373 11.69 15.20 -10.37
CA GLU A 373 10.69 14.32 -9.75
C GLU A 373 11.38 13.32 -8.82
N GLY A 374 11.18 13.48 -7.50
CA GLY A 374 11.85 12.68 -6.48
C GLY A 374 13.23 13.18 -6.08
N ALA A 375 13.68 14.34 -6.59
CA ALA A 375 14.90 15.05 -6.21
C ALA A 375 14.55 16.48 -5.75
N ASP A 376 13.64 16.60 -4.79
CA ASP A 376 13.12 17.89 -4.32
C ASP A 376 14.21 18.79 -3.74
N ALA A 377 15.31 18.23 -3.19
CA ALA A 377 16.45 19.00 -2.69
C ALA A 377 17.21 19.69 -3.83
N SER A 378 17.50 19.01 -4.95
CA SER A 378 18.12 19.65 -6.10
C SER A 378 17.22 20.72 -6.74
N PHE A 379 15.88 20.49 -6.76
CA PHE A 379 14.97 21.53 -7.20
C PHE A 379 15.00 22.77 -6.27
N ASN A 380 15.02 22.56 -4.97
CA ASN A 380 15.14 23.64 -3.98
C ASN A 380 16.40 24.48 -4.21
N LEU A 381 17.54 23.81 -4.36
CA LEU A 381 18.82 24.48 -4.66
C LEU A 381 18.76 25.21 -6.01
N PHE A 382 18.21 24.59 -7.05
CA PHE A 382 18.04 25.21 -8.36
C PHE A 382 17.29 26.54 -8.27
N VAL A 383 16.13 26.55 -7.57
CA VAL A 383 15.33 27.77 -7.41
C VAL A 383 16.09 28.83 -6.61
N LYS A 384 16.68 28.47 -5.47
CA LYS A 384 17.44 29.41 -4.61
C LYS A 384 18.68 30.00 -5.30
N LYS A 385 19.46 29.16 -6.00
CA LYS A 385 20.64 29.59 -6.78
C LYS A 385 20.26 30.58 -7.87
N ALA A 386 19.17 30.32 -8.57
CA ALA A 386 18.75 31.12 -9.71
C ALA A 386 18.27 32.54 -9.36
N ILE A 387 17.88 32.78 -8.11
CA ILE A 387 17.50 34.11 -7.60
C ILE A 387 18.52 34.68 -6.60
N ASN A 388 19.72 34.09 -6.55
CA ASN A 388 20.82 34.50 -5.69
C ASN A 388 20.47 34.55 -4.17
N LEU A 389 19.60 33.66 -3.71
CA LEU A 389 19.25 33.52 -2.29
C LEU A 389 20.09 32.44 -1.59
N LEU A 390 20.93 31.72 -2.30
CA LEU A 390 21.80 30.72 -1.72
C LEU A 390 23.21 31.32 -1.54
N PRO A 391 23.73 31.43 -0.30
CA PRO A 391 25.12 31.82 -0.10
C PRO A 391 26.06 30.72 -0.59
N GLU A 392 27.25 31.08 -1.04
CA GLU A 392 28.31 30.12 -1.36
C GLU A 392 28.84 29.55 -0.04
N PHE A 393 28.44 28.31 0.29
CA PHE A 393 28.96 27.64 1.50
C PHE A 393 30.40 27.13 1.29
N PHE A 394 30.65 26.56 0.13
CA PHE A 394 31.96 26.06 -0.29
C PHE A 394 32.02 26.01 -1.82
N ARG A 395 33.24 26.01 -2.33
CA ARG A 395 33.53 25.75 -3.73
C ARG A 395 34.36 24.46 -3.82
N ALA A 396 33.83 23.47 -4.55
CA ALA A 396 34.60 22.28 -4.89
C ALA A 396 35.56 22.63 -6.03
N GLU A 397 36.86 22.44 -5.81
CA GLU A 397 37.91 22.81 -6.78
C GLU A 397 38.24 21.62 -7.67
N GLU A 398 38.56 20.49 -7.07
CA GLU A 398 38.94 19.26 -7.79
C GLU A 398 38.66 18.01 -6.95
N TYR A 399 38.49 16.90 -7.61
CA TYR A 399 38.54 15.60 -6.98
C TYR A 399 39.35 14.60 -7.82
N THR A 400 39.93 13.62 -7.18
CA THR A 400 40.62 12.49 -7.81
C THR A 400 40.10 11.21 -7.19
N VAL A 401 39.77 10.22 -8.06
CA VAL A 401 39.37 8.89 -7.61
C VAL A 401 40.29 7.87 -8.27
N SER A 402 40.84 6.97 -7.47
CA SER A 402 41.61 5.83 -7.94
C SER A 402 41.02 4.52 -7.41
N ILE A 403 40.91 3.53 -8.27
CA ILE A 403 40.46 2.19 -7.91
C ILE A 403 41.63 1.25 -8.12
N CYS A 404 42.06 0.57 -7.05
CA CYS A 404 43.12 -0.42 -7.09
C CYS A 404 42.52 -1.81 -6.84
N ALA A 405 42.51 -2.65 -7.89
CA ALA A 405 42.11 -4.06 -7.79
C ALA A 405 43.34 -4.92 -7.51
N LYS A 406 43.36 -5.62 -6.39
CA LYS A 406 44.48 -6.50 -6.01
C LYS A 406 43.93 -7.85 -5.51
N GLY A 407 43.93 -8.85 -6.38
CA GLY A 407 43.25 -10.12 -6.13
C GLY A 407 41.74 -9.92 -6.01
N ASP A 408 41.13 -10.48 -4.96
CA ASP A 408 39.70 -10.37 -4.71
C ASP A 408 39.30 -9.09 -3.95
N LYS A 409 40.25 -8.19 -3.69
CA LYS A 409 40.01 -6.93 -2.97
C LYS A 409 40.10 -5.74 -3.91
N ASN A 410 39.05 -4.94 -3.92
CA ASN A 410 39.02 -3.64 -4.56
C ASN A 410 39.11 -2.56 -3.47
N VAL A 411 40.05 -1.65 -3.63
CA VAL A 411 40.20 -0.50 -2.74
C VAL A 411 40.02 0.75 -3.57
N SER A 412 39.14 1.62 -3.13
CA SER A 412 38.88 2.92 -3.76
C SER A 412 39.42 4.03 -2.89
N ASN A 413 40.23 4.91 -3.46
CA ASN A 413 40.75 6.09 -2.78
C ASN A 413 40.22 7.34 -3.48
N ALA A 414 39.76 8.31 -2.71
CA ALA A 414 39.35 9.61 -3.23
C ALA A 414 40.11 10.73 -2.49
N THR A 415 40.46 11.78 -3.23
CA THR A 415 40.99 13.02 -2.70
C THR A 415 40.10 14.15 -3.18
N VAL A 416 39.66 15.00 -2.26
CA VAL A 416 38.74 16.11 -2.52
C VAL A 416 39.36 17.41 -2.02
N SER A 417 39.36 18.45 -2.86
CA SER A 417 39.81 19.80 -2.55
C SER A 417 38.65 20.78 -2.59
N VAL A 418 38.46 21.53 -1.52
CA VAL A 418 37.41 22.56 -1.40
C VAL A 418 38.00 23.89 -0.90
N THR A 419 37.30 24.99 -1.26
CA THR A 419 37.57 26.32 -0.72
C THR A 419 36.35 26.81 0.07
N VAL A 420 36.55 27.22 1.31
CA VAL A 420 35.51 27.78 2.20
C VAL A 420 36.00 29.13 2.73
N GLY A 421 35.26 30.21 2.47
CA GLY A 421 35.61 31.54 2.92
C GLY A 421 37.01 32.02 2.49
N GLY A 422 37.51 31.52 1.34
CA GLY A 422 38.84 31.81 0.80
C GLY A 422 39.96 30.87 1.29
N GLU A 423 39.69 29.98 2.24
CA GLU A 423 40.64 28.95 2.72
C GLU A 423 40.47 27.66 1.89
N LYS A 424 41.55 27.25 1.21
CA LYS A 424 41.60 25.98 0.46
C LYS A 424 42.08 24.86 1.36
N ARG A 425 41.33 23.75 1.37
CA ARG A 425 41.71 22.51 2.07
C ARG A 425 41.47 21.29 1.20
N GLN A 426 42.25 20.24 1.50
CA GLN A 426 42.23 18.98 0.82
C GLN A 426 42.26 17.83 1.84
N GLU A 427 41.45 16.82 1.62
CA GLU A 427 41.42 15.59 2.41
C GLU A 427 41.31 14.37 1.49
N SER A 428 41.84 13.25 2.00
CA SER A 428 41.77 11.96 1.30
C SER A 428 41.07 10.93 2.17
N ALA A 429 40.39 10.00 1.53
CA ALA A 429 39.71 8.87 2.18
C ALA A 429 39.83 7.61 1.36
N GLU A 430 39.83 6.48 2.05
CA GLU A 430 39.66 5.15 1.49
C GLU A 430 38.20 4.73 1.69
N GLY A 431 37.54 4.27 0.64
CA GLY A 431 36.18 3.74 0.67
C GLY A 431 36.20 2.23 0.58
N THR A 432 35.41 1.58 1.42
CA THR A 432 35.28 0.12 1.46
C THR A 432 34.23 -0.37 0.47
N ASP A 433 33.23 0.46 0.15
CA ASP A 433 32.06 0.11 -0.66
C ASP A 433 32.12 0.70 -2.08
N GLY A 434 33.27 1.26 -2.45
CA GLY A 434 33.53 1.70 -3.82
C GLY A 434 33.89 3.18 -3.97
N PRO A 435 34.03 3.68 -5.21
CA PRO A 435 34.56 5.02 -5.50
C PRO A 435 33.66 6.17 -5.03
N VAL A 436 32.35 5.97 -5.02
CA VAL A 436 31.39 7.00 -4.57
C VAL A 436 31.41 7.12 -3.04
N ASP A 437 31.56 5.99 -2.33
CA ASP A 437 31.76 5.95 -0.89
C ASP A 437 33.05 6.70 -0.49
N ALA A 438 34.16 6.43 -1.17
CA ALA A 438 35.41 7.16 -0.95
C ALA A 438 35.26 8.67 -1.17
N LEU A 439 34.51 9.10 -2.21
CA LEU A 439 34.22 10.52 -2.47
C LEU A 439 33.38 11.15 -1.37
N ASP A 440 32.31 10.46 -0.92
CA ASP A 440 31.44 10.95 0.14
C ASP A 440 32.22 11.13 1.47
N ILE A 441 33.01 10.13 1.85
CA ILE A 441 33.85 10.19 3.05
C ILE A 441 34.87 11.34 2.94
N ALA A 442 35.55 11.49 1.79
CA ALA A 442 36.53 12.55 1.60
C ALA A 442 35.91 13.95 1.64
N LEU A 443 34.74 14.13 1.00
CA LEU A 443 33.97 15.37 1.01
C LEU A 443 33.51 15.74 2.41
N ARG A 444 32.94 14.81 3.16
CA ARG A 444 32.53 15.04 4.55
C ARG A 444 33.74 15.38 5.43
N LYS A 445 34.84 14.65 5.29
CA LYS A 445 36.03 14.83 6.07
C LYS A 445 36.67 16.22 5.87
N VAL A 446 36.67 16.77 4.65
CA VAL A 446 37.21 18.10 4.38
C VAL A 446 36.24 19.19 4.85
N LEU A 447 34.91 18.99 4.68
CA LEU A 447 33.91 19.99 5.05
C LEU A 447 33.60 20.03 6.53
N SER A 448 33.72 18.91 7.26
CA SER A 448 33.50 18.88 8.72
C SER A 448 34.50 19.76 9.51
N LYS A 449 35.64 20.11 8.89
CA LYS A 449 36.58 21.10 9.46
C LYS A 449 36.00 22.51 9.57
N PHE A 450 35.03 22.82 8.70
CA PHE A 450 34.34 24.12 8.63
C PHE A 450 32.89 24.03 9.14
N TYR A 451 32.27 22.87 8.98
CA TYR A 451 30.87 22.59 9.28
C TYR A 451 30.75 21.24 10.01
N PRO A 452 31.02 21.19 11.33
CA PRO A 452 31.04 19.92 12.09
C PRO A 452 29.72 19.16 12.03
N GLU A 453 28.60 19.84 11.78
CA GLU A 453 27.26 19.24 11.63
C GLU A 453 27.13 18.27 10.45
N ILE A 454 28.03 18.33 9.46
CA ILE A 454 28.06 17.43 8.30
C ILE A 454 28.36 15.98 8.71
N ASP A 455 29.03 15.77 9.84
CA ASP A 455 29.32 14.41 10.35
C ASP A 455 28.07 13.61 10.68
N ASN A 456 26.93 14.27 10.88
CA ASN A 456 25.63 13.62 11.11
C ASN A 456 24.94 13.17 9.81
N VAL A 457 25.48 13.53 8.65
CA VAL A 457 24.86 13.19 7.35
C VAL A 457 25.36 11.82 6.90
N THR A 458 24.42 10.96 6.52
CA THR A 458 24.70 9.63 5.96
C THR A 458 23.99 9.45 4.63
N LEU A 459 24.60 8.71 3.73
CA LEU A 459 23.99 8.29 2.48
C LEU A 459 23.12 7.05 2.73
N THR A 460 21.83 7.10 2.38
CA THR A 460 20.85 6.03 2.68
C THR A 460 20.33 5.31 1.44
N ASP A 461 20.39 5.95 0.26
CA ASP A 461 19.96 5.30 -0.99
C ASP A 461 20.77 5.86 -2.17
N TYR A 462 21.10 4.97 -3.13
CA TYR A 462 21.88 5.31 -4.31
C TYR A 462 21.30 4.59 -5.53
N LYS A 463 20.84 5.37 -6.52
CA LYS A 463 20.20 4.85 -7.72
C LYS A 463 20.86 5.41 -8.97
N VAL A 464 21.23 4.52 -9.88
CA VAL A 464 21.84 4.86 -11.17
C VAL A 464 20.93 4.45 -12.31
N ARG A 465 20.77 5.34 -13.29
CA ARG A 465 20.03 5.07 -14.52
C ARG A 465 20.81 5.55 -15.73
N VAL A 466 21.03 4.64 -16.68
CA VAL A 466 21.52 4.98 -18.02
C VAL A 466 20.35 5.50 -18.85
N LEU A 467 20.51 6.65 -19.52
CA LEU A 467 19.40 7.34 -20.21
C LEU A 467 19.30 6.98 -21.68
N ASN A 468 20.43 6.95 -22.40
CA ASN A 468 20.56 6.67 -23.84
C ASN A 468 21.51 5.49 -24.04
N SER A 469 21.06 4.30 -23.68
CA SER A 469 21.88 3.08 -23.65
C SER A 469 22.45 2.68 -25.02
N GLU A 470 21.83 3.11 -26.12
CA GLU A 470 22.33 2.91 -27.49
C GLU A 470 23.68 3.59 -27.76
N GLU A 471 24.05 4.61 -26.98
CA GLU A 471 25.34 5.28 -27.08
C GLU A 471 26.48 4.54 -26.33
N ALA A 472 26.17 3.39 -25.73
CA ALA A 472 27.12 2.52 -25.03
C ALA A 472 27.94 3.28 -23.96
N THR A 473 29.26 3.37 -24.11
CA THR A 473 30.14 4.04 -23.12
C THR A 473 30.04 5.57 -23.11
N LYS A 474 29.36 6.17 -24.08
CA LYS A 474 29.06 7.60 -24.12
C LYS A 474 27.68 7.95 -23.55
N ALA A 475 26.94 6.93 -23.12
CA ALA A 475 25.61 7.11 -22.58
C ALA A 475 25.61 8.06 -21.37
N THR A 476 24.62 8.93 -21.33
CA THR A 476 24.39 9.81 -20.19
C THR A 476 23.85 9.01 -19.02
N VAL A 477 24.38 9.26 -17.83
CA VAL A 477 24.01 8.59 -16.59
C VAL A 477 23.37 9.62 -15.65
N ARG A 478 22.23 9.25 -15.11
CA ARG A 478 21.57 9.97 -14.02
C ARG A 478 21.78 9.22 -12.72
N VAL A 479 22.22 9.94 -11.70
CA VAL A 479 22.39 9.44 -10.34
C VAL A 479 21.46 10.18 -9.40
N LEU A 480 20.72 9.42 -8.59
CA LEU A 480 19.93 9.92 -7.47
C LEU A 480 20.60 9.47 -6.18
N ILE A 481 20.86 10.40 -5.28
CA ILE A 481 21.42 10.13 -3.94
C ILE A 481 20.42 10.61 -2.90
N THR A 482 20.06 9.73 -1.97
CA THR A 482 19.29 10.11 -0.79
C THR A 482 20.20 10.15 0.41
N SER A 483 20.23 11.28 1.08
CA SER A 483 20.98 11.52 2.33
C SER A 483 20.03 11.67 3.51
N SER A 484 20.52 11.41 4.72
CA SER A 484 19.76 11.52 5.98
C SER A 484 20.60 12.15 7.07
N ASP A 485 19.98 12.92 7.97
CA ASP A 485 20.56 13.39 9.22
C ASP A 485 19.99 12.65 10.46
N GLY A 486 19.34 11.50 10.23
CA GLY A 486 18.66 10.71 11.26
C GLY A 486 17.24 11.19 11.60
N PHE A 487 16.85 12.41 11.20
CA PHE A 487 15.51 12.97 11.43
C PHE A 487 14.71 13.13 10.13
N ARG A 488 15.39 13.39 9.03
CA ARG A 488 14.77 13.60 7.71
C ARG A 488 15.68 13.08 6.61
N ASN A 489 15.06 12.81 5.46
CA ASN A 489 15.75 12.38 4.25
C ASN A 489 15.57 13.43 3.16
N TRP A 490 16.59 13.61 2.31
CA TRP A 490 16.50 14.45 1.11
C TRP A 490 17.21 13.78 -0.06
N THR A 491 16.68 13.98 -1.25
CA THR A 491 17.22 13.36 -2.47
C THR A 491 17.71 14.43 -3.44
N THR A 492 18.89 14.19 -3.99
CA THR A 492 19.54 15.02 -4.99
C THR A 492 19.82 14.26 -6.27
N VAL A 493 20.04 14.98 -7.37
CA VAL A 493 20.26 14.41 -8.70
C VAL A 493 21.51 15.01 -9.33
N GLY A 494 22.33 14.13 -9.92
CA GLY A 494 23.44 14.52 -10.77
C GLY A 494 23.37 13.79 -12.13
N VAL A 495 23.87 14.44 -13.17
CA VAL A 495 23.86 13.93 -14.55
C VAL A 495 25.21 14.18 -15.20
N SER A 496 25.77 13.15 -15.81
CA SER A 496 27.02 13.21 -16.60
C SER A 496 27.11 11.98 -17.48
N THR A 497 28.03 11.98 -18.44
CA THR A 497 28.46 10.76 -19.15
C THR A 497 29.40 9.88 -18.32
N ASN A 498 29.89 10.38 -17.20
CA ASN A 498 30.70 9.66 -16.23
C ASN A 498 29.90 9.47 -14.94
N VAL A 499 29.69 8.21 -14.51
CA VAL A 499 28.90 7.89 -13.30
C VAL A 499 29.51 8.49 -12.03
N ILE A 500 30.83 8.59 -11.94
CA ILE A 500 31.52 9.18 -10.79
C ILE A 500 31.23 10.69 -10.72
N ASP A 501 31.31 11.36 -11.87
CA ASP A 501 31.01 12.78 -11.97
C ASP A 501 29.52 13.10 -11.72
N ALA A 502 28.62 12.28 -12.25
CA ALA A 502 27.18 12.37 -11.92
C ALA A 502 26.94 12.21 -10.40
N SER A 503 27.63 11.24 -9.77
CA SER A 503 27.54 11.02 -8.32
C SER A 503 28.10 12.21 -7.53
N TRP A 504 29.22 12.76 -7.99
CA TRP A 504 29.85 13.94 -7.42
C TRP A 504 28.91 15.14 -7.39
N HIS A 505 28.25 15.45 -8.50
CA HIS A 505 27.27 16.53 -8.55
C HIS A 505 26.11 16.31 -7.56
N ALA A 506 25.61 15.08 -7.45
CA ALA A 506 24.56 14.77 -6.49
C ALA A 506 25.01 14.88 -5.04
N LEU A 507 26.25 14.48 -4.72
CA LEU A 507 26.86 14.63 -3.37
C LEU A 507 27.03 16.10 -2.98
N LEU A 508 27.55 16.92 -3.90
CA LEU A 508 27.69 18.37 -3.67
C LEU A 508 26.35 19.02 -3.37
N ASP A 509 25.35 18.76 -4.21
CA ASP A 509 24.00 19.28 -4.00
C ASP A 509 23.41 18.80 -2.67
N GLY A 510 23.61 17.52 -2.30
CA GLY A 510 23.12 16.98 -1.04
C GLY A 510 23.69 17.69 0.18
N THR A 511 24.97 17.97 0.16
CA THR A 511 25.69 18.69 1.21
C THR A 511 25.29 20.17 1.28
N GLU A 512 25.21 20.83 0.12
CA GLU A 512 24.82 22.23 0.03
C GLU A 512 23.36 22.45 0.49
N TYR A 513 22.46 21.53 0.13
CA TYR A 513 21.08 21.53 0.61
C TYR A 513 21.01 21.45 2.15
N TYR A 514 21.74 20.51 2.73
CA TYR A 514 21.80 20.36 4.18
C TYR A 514 22.27 21.63 4.88
N LEU A 515 23.36 22.24 4.41
CA LEU A 515 23.88 23.48 4.97
C LEU A 515 22.90 24.66 4.80
N SER A 516 22.20 24.72 3.68
CA SER A 516 21.23 25.80 3.39
C SER A 516 19.99 25.77 4.29
N ASP A 517 19.65 24.60 4.84
CA ASP A 517 18.45 24.45 5.66
C ASP A 517 18.73 24.57 7.17
N LYS A 518 19.92 24.24 7.63
CA LYS A 518 20.34 24.37 9.03
C LYS A 518 20.59 25.83 9.45
N ARG A 519 20.76 26.74 8.50
CA ARG A 519 21.07 28.16 8.75
C ARG A 519 19.88 29.10 8.51
N LYS A 520 18.66 28.54 8.49
CA LYS A 520 17.43 29.30 8.65
C LYS A 520 17.17 29.56 10.13
#